data_50216f874a9cb13719c70014f3d0edbc
#
_entry.id   50216f874a9cb13719c70014f3d0edbc
#
_cell.length_a   1.000
_cell.length_b   1.000
_cell.length_c   1.000
_cell.angle_alpha   90.00
_cell.angle_beta   90.00
_cell.angle_gamma   90.00
#
_symmetry.space_group_name_H-M   'P 1'
#
loop_
_entity.id
_entity.type
_entity.pdbx_description
1 polymer ?
#
loop_
_entity_poly.entity_id
_entity_poly.type
_entity_poly.pdbx_seq_one_letter_code
_entity_poly.pdbx_strand_id
1 'polypeptide(L)'
;MSTPRLLLKQPTGWFAAGREFAQAITLLSDGAFKLYVYACLRADRHTGCLRATVDELARAMTRAPTEIAMNLDELEARAVCGVVRNGGSQLVLEIRDRFWPYQKQRKPGCAPEPEAEFVRKVRALFLASVCVQAGFSAADEKIAAGLHRRGVSLQQVTRAILLGCARKYVSMINAGSRTPITSLQYFADVVEEVRESEIPESYWEPLRAKVARMEQQWQKAHPARP
;
A
#
# COMPACT_ATOMS: atom_id res chain seq x y z
N MET A 1 -15.61 27.14 -26.59
CA MET A 1 -14.14 26.87 -26.67
C MET A 1 -13.91 25.53 -25.99
N SER A 2 -13.51 24.49 -26.73
CA SER A 2 -13.29 23.16 -26.20
C SER A 2 -11.95 23.14 -25.45
N THR A 3 -11.96 22.80 -24.17
CA THR A 3 -10.74 22.67 -23.37
C THR A 3 -9.87 21.56 -23.97
N PRO A 4 -8.59 21.80 -24.25
CA PRO A 4 -7.71 20.78 -24.81
C PRO A 4 -7.62 19.59 -23.84
N ARG A 5 -8.00 18.41 -24.32
CA ARG A 5 -7.92 17.17 -23.54
C ARG A 5 -6.49 16.64 -23.57
N LEU A 6 -5.86 16.58 -22.40
CA LEU A 6 -4.53 15.99 -22.26
C LEU A 6 -4.62 14.47 -22.49
N LEU A 7 -3.92 13.99 -23.52
CA LEU A 7 -3.80 12.56 -23.80
C LEU A 7 -2.49 12.03 -23.22
N LEU A 8 -2.59 11.15 -22.25
CA LEU A 8 -1.45 10.50 -21.62
C LEU A 8 -1.14 9.17 -22.30
N LYS A 9 0.15 8.88 -22.53
CA LYS A 9 0.57 7.59 -23.08
C LYS A 9 0.25 6.40 -22.14
N GLN A 10 0.31 6.67 -20.83
CA GLN A 10 0.00 5.68 -19.79
C GLN A 10 -0.83 6.34 -18.69
N PRO A 11 -1.81 5.63 -18.09
CA PRO A 11 -2.65 6.18 -17.03
C PRO A 11 -1.94 6.31 -15.68
N THR A 12 -0.80 5.61 -15.49
CA THR A 12 -0.02 5.57 -14.24
C THR A 12 1.46 5.86 -14.50
N GLY A 13 2.25 6.07 -13.45
CA GLY A 13 3.70 6.30 -13.57
C GLY A 13 4.09 7.70 -14.01
N TRP A 14 3.21 8.69 -13.81
CA TRP A 14 3.49 10.11 -14.07
C TRP A 14 2.97 10.98 -12.92
N PHE A 15 3.51 12.18 -12.81
CA PHE A 15 2.99 13.23 -11.91
C PHE A 15 2.98 14.57 -12.63
N ALA A 16 2.13 15.50 -12.17
CA ALA A 16 2.11 16.86 -12.71
C ALA A 16 3.34 17.64 -12.19
N ALA A 17 4.13 18.20 -13.10
CA ALA A 17 5.24 19.09 -12.77
C ALA A 17 4.79 20.52 -13.02
N GLY A 18 4.64 21.30 -11.96
CA GLY A 18 4.19 22.69 -11.99
C GLY A 18 5.16 23.63 -11.31
N ARG A 19 4.64 24.72 -10.78
CA ARG A 19 5.41 25.74 -10.05
C ARG A 19 6.08 25.15 -8.81
N GLU A 20 5.44 24.20 -8.15
CA GLU A 20 5.93 23.50 -6.97
C GLU A 20 7.22 22.72 -7.27
N PHE A 21 7.26 22.09 -8.44
CA PHE A 21 8.42 21.35 -8.92
C PHE A 21 9.59 22.32 -9.25
N ALA A 22 9.30 23.44 -9.91
CA ALA A 22 10.31 24.45 -10.22
C ALA A 22 10.95 25.04 -8.94
N GLN A 23 10.19 25.23 -7.87
CA GLN A 23 10.71 25.66 -6.58
C GLN A 23 11.67 24.63 -5.96
N ALA A 24 11.36 23.34 -6.07
CA ALA A 24 12.22 22.29 -5.55
C ALA A 24 13.57 22.20 -6.28
N ILE A 25 13.61 22.45 -7.60
CA ILE A 25 14.85 22.45 -8.41
C ILE A 25 15.91 23.41 -7.81
N THR A 26 15.50 24.62 -7.44
CA THR A 26 16.43 25.65 -6.96
C THR A 26 16.81 25.49 -5.48
N LEU A 27 16.02 24.70 -4.74
CA LEU A 27 16.17 24.57 -3.29
C LEU A 27 17.01 23.35 -2.87
N LEU A 28 17.01 22.31 -3.68
CA LEU A 28 17.58 21.00 -3.35
C LEU A 28 18.87 20.73 -4.12
N SER A 29 19.77 19.96 -3.52
CA SER A 29 20.89 19.33 -4.24
C SER A 29 20.36 18.31 -5.27
N ASP A 30 21.20 17.96 -6.25
CA ASP A 30 20.84 16.98 -7.30
C ASP A 30 20.37 15.66 -6.74
N GLY A 31 21.01 15.16 -5.67
CA GLY A 31 20.66 13.91 -5.02
C GLY A 31 19.29 13.98 -4.33
N ALA A 32 19.08 15.04 -3.55
CA ALA A 32 17.82 15.26 -2.85
C ALA A 32 16.68 15.58 -3.84
N PHE A 33 16.95 16.32 -4.90
CA PHE A 33 15.97 16.61 -5.94
C PHE A 33 15.56 15.33 -6.69
N LYS A 34 16.51 14.46 -7.05
CA LYS A 34 16.22 13.16 -7.67
C LYS A 34 15.37 12.28 -6.75
N LEU A 35 15.64 12.27 -5.45
CA LEU A 35 14.83 11.53 -4.47
C LEU A 35 13.42 12.12 -4.34
N TYR A 36 13.28 13.46 -4.36
CA TYR A 36 11.98 14.13 -4.38
C TYR A 36 11.17 13.76 -5.62
N VAL A 37 11.78 13.75 -6.82
CA VAL A 37 11.13 13.32 -8.06
C VAL A 37 10.65 11.89 -7.97
N TYR A 38 11.50 10.99 -7.47
CA TYR A 38 11.12 9.59 -7.25
C TYR A 38 9.94 9.48 -6.28
N ALA A 39 9.97 10.23 -5.17
CA ALA A 39 8.87 10.27 -4.23
C ALA A 39 7.57 10.78 -4.89
N CYS A 40 7.62 11.82 -5.72
CA CYS A 40 6.46 12.31 -6.47
C CYS A 40 5.84 11.26 -7.40
N LEU A 41 6.67 10.42 -8.02
CA LEU A 41 6.21 9.34 -8.91
C LEU A 41 5.53 8.19 -8.16
N ARG A 42 5.96 7.94 -6.91
CA ARG A 42 5.57 6.75 -6.13
C ARG A 42 4.60 7.04 -4.99
N ALA A 43 4.49 8.30 -4.56
CA ALA A 43 3.59 8.69 -3.49
C ALA A 43 2.12 8.53 -3.89
N ASP A 44 1.30 8.20 -2.92
CA ASP A 44 -0.15 8.20 -3.07
C ASP A 44 -0.64 9.61 -3.43
N ARG A 45 -1.38 9.73 -4.53
CA ARG A 45 -1.82 11.03 -5.08
C ARG A 45 -2.74 11.81 -4.16
N HIS A 46 -3.49 11.12 -3.31
CA HIS A 46 -4.44 11.75 -2.41
C HIS A 46 -3.79 12.24 -1.11
N THR A 47 -2.71 11.63 -0.70
CA THR A 47 -2.06 11.94 0.58
C THR A 47 -0.68 12.58 0.42
N GLY A 48 -0.02 12.39 -0.71
CA GLY A 48 1.36 12.80 -0.93
C GLY A 48 2.39 11.99 -0.13
N CYS A 49 2.00 10.78 0.31
CA CYS A 49 2.83 9.94 1.17
C CYS A 49 3.44 8.77 0.41
N LEU A 50 4.73 8.54 0.66
CA LEU A 50 5.47 7.35 0.24
C LEU A 50 5.92 6.58 1.47
N ARG A 51 5.66 5.29 1.51
CA ARG A 51 6.21 4.36 2.51
C ARG A 51 7.30 3.52 1.86
N ALA A 52 8.49 3.52 2.44
CA ALA A 52 9.62 2.76 1.94
C ALA A 52 10.63 2.50 3.06
N THR A 53 11.60 1.66 2.81
CA THR A 53 12.82 1.55 3.60
C THR A 53 13.96 2.32 2.92
N VAL A 54 14.99 2.67 3.69
CA VAL A 54 16.20 3.29 3.13
C VAL A 54 16.83 2.38 2.06
N ASP A 55 16.83 1.07 2.28
CA ASP A 55 17.39 0.07 1.35
C ASP A 55 16.57 -0.05 0.06
N GLU A 56 15.24 0.05 0.13
CA GLU A 56 14.38 0.10 -1.07
C GLU A 56 14.66 1.35 -1.90
N LEU A 57 14.78 2.50 -1.26
CA LEU A 57 15.14 3.75 -1.92
C LEU A 57 16.55 3.69 -2.52
N ALA A 58 17.51 3.13 -1.79
CA ALA A 58 18.89 2.96 -2.24
C ALA A 58 18.97 2.09 -3.51
N ARG A 59 18.27 0.97 -3.51
CA ARG A 59 18.16 0.08 -4.69
C ARG A 59 17.48 0.77 -5.87
N ALA A 60 16.34 1.42 -5.63
CA ALA A 60 15.58 2.10 -6.69
C ALA A 60 16.34 3.26 -7.32
N MET A 61 17.15 3.97 -6.52
CA MET A 61 17.95 5.11 -6.95
C MET A 61 19.36 4.74 -7.43
N THR A 62 19.77 3.47 -7.25
CA THR A 62 21.14 2.99 -7.50
C THR A 62 22.16 3.85 -6.75
N ARG A 63 21.95 4.04 -5.45
CA ARG A 63 22.76 4.87 -4.54
C ARG A 63 23.05 4.13 -3.24
N ALA A 64 24.09 4.58 -2.53
CA ALA A 64 24.39 4.03 -1.21
C ALA A 64 23.29 4.42 -0.18
N PRO A 65 22.97 3.55 0.81
CA PRO A 65 22.00 3.87 1.86
C PRO A 65 22.34 5.14 2.64
N THR A 66 23.63 5.42 2.83
CA THR A 66 24.13 6.66 3.48
C THR A 66 23.80 7.93 2.66
N GLU A 67 23.93 7.87 1.34
CA GLU A 67 23.54 8.98 0.46
C GLU A 67 22.03 9.23 0.51
N ILE A 68 21.24 8.17 0.56
CA ILE A 68 19.78 8.31 0.70
C ILE A 68 19.43 8.94 2.04
N ALA A 69 20.09 8.54 3.14
CA ALA A 69 19.88 9.15 4.45
C ALA A 69 20.18 10.65 4.44
N MET A 70 21.30 11.06 3.86
CA MET A 70 21.67 12.49 3.71
C MET A 70 20.63 13.25 2.86
N ASN A 71 20.18 12.67 1.75
CA ASN A 71 19.16 13.30 0.91
C ASN A 71 17.81 13.43 1.63
N LEU A 72 17.43 12.44 2.45
CA LEU A 72 16.23 12.52 3.28
C LEU A 72 16.33 13.64 4.33
N ASP A 73 17.48 13.76 4.98
CA ASP A 73 17.74 14.81 5.95
C ASP A 73 17.68 16.20 5.30
N GLU A 74 18.21 16.35 4.07
CA GLU A 74 18.11 17.58 3.30
C GLU A 74 16.65 17.91 2.94
N LEU A 75 15.86 16.94 2.46
CA LEU A 75 14.43 17.12 2.16
C LEU A 75 13.65 17.60 3.38
N GLU A 76 13.98 17.08 4.56
CA GLU A 76 13.38 17.47 5.82
C GLU A 76 13.83 18.86 6.26
N ALA A 77 15.14 19.15 6.23
CA ALA A 77 15.72 20.43 6.60
C ALA A 77 15.21 21.59 5.72
N ARG A 78 14.97 21.33 4.43
CA ARG A 78 14.40 22.30 3.48
C ARG A 78 12.87 22.36 3.53
N ALA A 79 12.23 21.62 4.43
CA ALA A 79 10.78 21.53 4.57
C ALA A 79 10.04 21.14 3.26
N VAL A 80 10.71 20.39 2.37
CA VAL A 80 10.11 19.85 1.15
C VAL A 80 9.29 18.60 1.48
N CYS A 81 9.82 17.75 2.36
CA CYS A 81 9.13 16.57 2.87
C CYS A 81 9.16 16.55 4.40
N GLY A 82 8.16 15.89 5.00
CA GLY A 82 8.25 15.39 6.36
C GLY A 82 8.71 13.94 6.32
N VAL A 83 9.67 13.56 7.16
CA VAL A 83 10.18 12.20 7.25
C VAL A 83 9.90 11.65 8.64
N VAL A 84 9.06 10.62 8.72
CA VAL A 84 8.81 9.91 9.98
C VAL A 84 9.52 8.56 9.92
N ARG A 85 10.47 8.37 10.85
CA ARG A 85 11.23 7.13 11.00
C ARG A 85 10.59 6.31 12.12
N ASN A 86 10.02 5.18 11.78
CA ASN A 86 9.51 4.24 12.77
C ASN A 86 10.66 3.35 13.24
N GLY A 87 10.72 2.98 14.50
CA GLY A 87 11.82 2.27 15.16
C GLY A 87 12.30 0.95 14.52
N GLY A 88 12.12 0.79 13.22
CA GLY A 88 12.64 -0.21 12.29
C GLY A 88 13.22 0.46 11.05
N SER A 89 13.53 -0.31 10.02
CA SER A 89 14.09 0.19 8.75
C SER A 89 13.09 1.03 7.92
N GLN A 90 11.81 1.10 8.33
CA GLN A 90 10.75 1.76 7.57
C GLN A 90 10.65 3.25 7.87
N LEU A 91 10.46 4.03 6.81
CA LEU A 91 10.15 5.45 6.87
C LEU A 91 8.85 5.79 6.11
N VAL A 92 8.21 6.86 6.53
CA VAL A 92 7.13 7.50 5.81
C VAL A 92 7.59 8.88 5.39
N LEU A 93 7.62 9.12 4.10
CA LEU A 93 7.98 10.40 3.50
C LEU A 93 6.68 11.08 3.05
N GLU A 94 6.37 12.23 3.62
CA GLU A 94 5.23 13.05 3.23
C GLU A 94 5.72 14.29 2.50
N ILE A 95 5.36 14.43 1.22
CA ILE A 95 5.64 15.64 0.45
C ILE A 95 4.75 16.76 0.99
N ARG A 96 5.32 17.92 1.34
CA ARG A 96 4.57 19.05 1.88
C ARG A 96 3.68 19.68 0.80
N ASP A 97 2.53 20.24 1.19
CA ASP A 97 1.52 20.80 0.28
C ASP A 97 2.09 21.83 -0.70
N ARG A 98 3.06 22.63 -0.26
CA ARG A 98 3.75 23.61 -1.09
C ARG A 98 4.52 22.99 -2.27
N PHE A 99 4.92 21.72 -2.15
CA PHE A 99 5.71 20.97 -3.14
C PHE A 99 4.93 19.81 -3.76
N TRP A 100 3.63 19.70 -3.46
CA TRP A 100 2.76 18.67 -3.98
C TRP A 100 1.75 19.25 -4.96
N PRO A 101 1.70 18.78 -6.23
CA PRO A 101 0.86 19.41 -7.26
C PRO A 101 -0.61 19.04 -7.19
N TYR A 102 -0.99 18.12 -6.28
CA TYR A 102 -2.36 17.67 -6.15
C TYR A 102 -2.98 18.18 -4.85
N GLN A 103 -4.31 18.35 -4.85
CA GLN A 103 -5.01 18.61 -3.60
C GLN A 103 -5.01 17.37 -2.71
N LYS A 104 -4.37 17.48 -1.54
CA LYS A 104 -4.40 16.41 -0.57
C LYS A 104 -5.81 16.28 0.01
N GLN A 105 -6.34 15.08 -0.07
CA GLN A 105 -7.48 14.73 0.76
C GLN A 105 -6.95 14.52 2.18
N ARG A 106 -7.37 15.35 3.12
CA ARG A 106 -7.06 15.17 4.55
C ARG A 106 -7.71 13.89 5.07
N LYS A 107 -7.12 12.73 4.73
CA LYS A 107 -7.32 11.53 5.54
C LYS A 107 -6.31 11.63 6.69
N PRO A 108 -6.75 11.49 7.94
CA PRO A 108 -5.82 11.29 9.04
C PRO A 108 -5.04 10.00 8.74
N GLY A 109 -3.79 10.07 8.36
CA GLY A 109 -3.11 8.86 7.94
C GLY A 109 -1.69 8.93 7.42
N CYS A 110 -1.02 10.08 7.42
CA CYS A 110 0.43 10.10 7.16
C CYS A 110 1.27 9.83 8.41
N ALA A 111 0.71 9.97 9.61
CA ALA A 111 1.35 9.42 10.79
C ALA A 111 1.44 7.89 10.64
N PRO A 112 2.60 7.27 10.93
CA PRO A 112 2.72 5.83 10.92
C PRO A 112 1.68 5.24 11.86
N GLU A 113 0.84 4.37 11.30
CA GLU A 113 -0.13 3.65 12.11
C GLU A 113 0.64 2.82 13.14
N PRO A 114 0.33 2.93 14.45
CA PRO A 114 0.99 2.10 15.45
C PRO A 114 0.87 0.62 15.08
N GLU A 115 1.95 -0.16 15.23
CA GLU A 115 1.96 -1.59 14.88
C GLU A 115 0.75 -2.32 15.48
N ALA A 116 0.44 -2.02 16.74
CA ALA A 116 -0.71 -2.61 17.42
C ALA A 116 -2.06 -2.29 16.75
N GLU A 117 -2.23 -1.08 16.23
CA GLU A 117 -3.44 -0.69 15.51
C GLU A 117 -3.52 -1.36 14.15
N PHE A 118 -2.40 -1.44 13.42
CA PHE A 118 -2.32 -2.17 12.16
C PHE A 118 -2.68 -3.64 12.36
N VAL A 119 -2.07 -4.32 13.35
CA VAL A 119 -2.36 -5.73 13.68
C VAL A 119 -3.84 -5.91 14.02
N ARG A 120 -4.42 -5.00 14.81
CA ARG A 120 -5.85 -5.03 15.15
C ARG A 120 -6.74 -4.91 13.90
N LYS A 121 -6.39 -4.04 12.94
CA LYS A 121 -7.14 -3.87 11.69
C LYS A 121 -6.99 -5.08 10.78
N VAL A 122 -5.78 -5.65 10.65
CA VAL A 122 -5.54 -6.89 9.90
C VAL A 122 -6.33 -8.05 10.49
N ARG A 123 -6.35 -8.20 11.82
CA ARG A 123 -7.16 -9.18 12.53
C ARG A 123 -8.65 -9.04 12.18
N ALA A 124 -9.18 -7.80 12.22
CA ALA A 124 -10.58 -7.55 11.87
C ALA A 124 -10.90 -7.94 10.42
N LEU A 125 -10.05 -7.58 9.47
CA LEU A 125 -10.20 -7.95 8.06
C LEU A 125 -10.15 -9.47 7.85
N PHE A 126 -9.20 -10.15 8.48
CA PHE A 126 -9.06 -11.60 8.40
C PHE A 126 -10.31 -12.31 8.94
N LEU A 127 -10.74 -11.96 10.15
CA LEU A 127 -11.92 -12.59 10.80
C LEU A 127 -13.25 -12.22 10.12
N ALA A 128 -13.33 -11.11 9.40
CA ALA A 128 -14.51 -10.75 8.63
C ALA A 128 -14.67 -11.56 7.34
N SER A 129 -13.63 -12.28 6.90
CA SER A 129 -13.64 -13.06 5.66
C SER A 129 -14.42 -14.36 5.85
N VAL A 130 -15.49 -14.56 5.10
CA VAL A 130 -16.45 -15.68 5.26
C VAL A 130 -15.80 -17.06 5.07
N CYS A 131 -14.77 -17.17 4.20
CA CYS A 131 -14.04 -18.41 3.99
C CYS A 131 -12.97 -18.70 5.06
N VAL A 132 -12.82 -17.84 6.06
CA VAL A 132 -11.96 -18.03 7.22
C VAL A 132 -12.77 -18.67 8.35
N GLN A 133 -12.29 -19.80 8.87
CA GLN A 133 -12.90 -20.50 10.01
C GLN A 133 -11.82 -20.81 11.04
N ALA A 134 -11.24 -19.76 11.61
CA ALA A 134 -10.22 -19.86 12.65
C ALA A 134 -10.22 -18.62 13.52
N GLY A 135 -9.69 -18.74 14.74
CA GLY A 135 -9.28 -17.60 15.55
C GLY A 135 -8.00 -16.97 14.98
N PHE A 136 -7.74 -15.74 15.34
CA PHE A 136 -6.48 -15.05 15.02
C PHE A 136 -5.43 -15.42 16.07
N SER A 137 -4.47 -16.23 15.68
CA SER A 137 -3.46 -16.81 16.57
C SER A 137 -2.28 -15.87 16.83
N ALA A 138 -1.44 -16.20 17.83
CA ALA A 138 -0.18 -15.47 18.07
C ALA A 138 0.80 -15.58 16.88
N ALA A 139 0.71 -16.63 16.06
CA ALA A 139 1.47 -16.75 14.82
C ALA A 139 0.98 -15.74 13.78
N ASP A 140 -0.35 -15.57 13.65
CA ASP A 140 -0.96 -14.59 12.75
C ASP A 140 -0.63 -13.15 13.18
N GLU A 141 -0.57 -12.87 14.50
CA GLU A 141 -0.11 -11.58 15.02
C GLU A 141 1.32 -11.28 14.61
N LYS A 142 2.23 -12.26 14.70
CA LYS A 142 3.63 -12.11 14.26
C LYS A 142 3.72 -11.86 12.75
N ILE A 143 2.89 -12.52 11.96
CA ILE A 143 2.82 -12.29 10.50
C ILE A 143 2.34 -10.86 10.24
N ALA A 144 1.25 -10.42 10.86
CA ALA A 144 0.72 -9.08 10.67
C ALA A 144 1.72 -7.98 11.10
N ALA A 145 2.38 -8.15 12.26
CA ALA A 145 3.45 -7.26 12.71
C ALA A 145 4.65 -7.27 11.74
N GLY A 146 5.01 -8.42 11.19
CA GLY A 146 6.03 -8.54 10.15
C GLY A 146 5.64 -7.80 8.86
N LEU A 147 4.39 -7.86 8.43
CA LEU A 147 3.88 -7.09 7.29
C LEU A 147 4.01 -5.58 7.55
N HIS A 148 3.60 -5.11 8.74
CA HIS A 148 3.75 -3.71 9.13
C HIS A 148 5.21 -3.25 9.09
N ARG A 149 6.13 -4.00 9.69
CA ARG A 149 7.58 -3.70 9.70
C ARG A 149 8.20 -3.68 8.30
N ARG A 150 7.69 -4.47 7.36
CA ARG A 150 8.10 -4.47 5.93
C ARG A 150 7.43 -3.38 5.11
N GLY A 151 6.60 -2.54 5.72
CA GLY A 151 5.96 -1.42 5.05
C GLY A 151 4.73 -1.74 4.23
N VAL A 152 4.17 -2.89 4.43
CA VAL A 152 2.92 -3.26 3.76
C VAL A 152 1.79 -2.36 4.28
N SER A 153 1.12 -1.65 3.38
CA SER A 153 -0.02 -0.81 3.76
C SER A 153 -1.25 -1.68 4.07
N LEU A 154 -2.15 -1.17 4.92
CA LEU A 154 -3.42 -1.85 5.19
C LEU A 154 -4.24 -2.08 3.91
N GLN A 155 -4.14 -1.17 2.94
CA GLN A 155 -4.80 -1.30 1.64
C GLN A 155 -4.25 -2.51 0.86
N GLN A 156 -2.93 -2.73 0.85
CA GLN A 156 -2.32 -3.90 0.21
C GLN A 156 -2.76 -5.20 0.89
N VAL A 157 -2.82 -5.23 2.23
CA VAL A 157 -3.35 -6.39 2.97
C VAL A 157 -4.82 -6.63 2.64
N THR A 158 -5.64 -5.58 2.60
CA THR A 158 -7.06 -5.69 2.23
C THR A 158 -7.23 -6.28 0.83
N ARG A 159 -6.42 -5.84 -0.14
CA ARG A 159 -6.41 -6.35 -1.51
C ARG A 159 -5.95 -7.79 -1.59
N ALA A 160 -4.92 -8.15 -0.83
CA ALA A 160 -4.41 -9.51 -0.76
C ALA A 160 -5.44 -10.47 -0.16
N ILE A 161 -6.12 -10.07 0.91
CA ILE A 161 -7.21 -10.86 1.50
C ILE A 161 -8.35 -11.02 0.48
N LEU A 162 -8.77 -9.94 -0.19
CA LEU A 162 -9.82 -10.01 -1.21
C LEU A 162 -9.46 -10.97 -2.36
N LEU A 163 -8.24 -10.89 -2.88
CA LEU A 163 -7.75 -11.74 -3.96
C LEU A 163 -7.61 -13.19 -3.52
N GLY A 164 -7.07 -13.43 -2.32
CA GLY A 164 -6.94 -14.77 -1.75
C GLY A 164 -8.29 -15.42 -1.48
N CYS A 165 -9.27 -14.67 -0.96
CA CYS A 165 -10.65 -15.15 -0.81
C CYS A 165 -11.28 -15.49 -2.17
N ALA A 166 -11.10 -14.65 -3.19
CA ALA A 166 -11.59 -14.93 -4.54
C ALA A 166 -11.04 -16.26 -5.08
N ARG A 167 -9.73 -16.49 -4.92
CA ARG A 167 -9.08 -17.76 -5.32
C ARG A 167 -9.64 -18.95 -4.57
N LYS A 168 -9.88 -18.78 -3.27
CA LYS A 168 -10.46 -19.84 -2.43
C LYS A 168 -11.87 -20.22 -2.88
N TYR A 169 -12.72 -19.23 -3.19
CA TYR A 169 -14.06 -19.48 -3.69
C TYR A 169 -14.06 -20.13 -5.08
N VAL A 170 -13.16 -19.70 -5.98
CA VAL A 170 -13.00 -20.34 -7.30
C VAL A 170 -12.55 -21.79 -7.15
N SER A 171 -11.60 -22.07 -6.25
CA SER A 171 -11.17 -23.45 -5.96
C SER A 171 -12.32 -24.32 -5.43
N MET A 172 -13.19 -23.77 -4.59
CA MET A 172 -14.38 -24.47 -4.13
C MET A 172 -15.32 -24.82 -5.29
N ILE A 173 -15.59 -23.85 -6.17
CA ILE A 173 -16.51 -24.03 -7.31
C ILE A 173 -15.96 -25.06 -8.30
N ASN A 174 -14.65 -24.98 -8.62
CA ASN A 174 -14.05 -25.81 -9.66
C ASN A 174 -13.61 -27.19 -9.18
N ALA A 175 -13.10 -27.29 -7.95
CA ALA A 175 -12.51 -28.52 -7.41
C ALA A 175 -13.28 -29.11 -6.22
N GLY A 176 -14.41 -28.54 -5.82
CA GLY A 176 -15.19 -28.97 -4.66
C GLY A 176 -14.44 -28.83 -3.33
N SER A 177 -13.32 -28.09 -3.30
CA SER A 177 -12.51 -27.91 -2.09
C SER A 177 -13.26 -27.10 -1.05
N ARG A 178 -13.71 -27.75 0.03
CA ARG A 178 -14.46 -27.12 1.12
C ARG A 178 -13.60 -26.76 2.34
N THR A 179 -12.29 -26.91 2.25
CA THR A 179 -11.39 -26.61 3.38
C THR A 179 -11.33 -25.10 3.63
N PRO A 180 -11.68 -24.60 4.82
CA PRO A 180 -11.62 -23.18 5.13
C PRO A 180 -10.16 -22.69 5.24
N ILE A 181 -9.97 -21.37 5.23
CA ILE A 181 -8.69 -20.76 5.56
C ILE A 181 -8.57 -20.69 7.08
N THR A 182 -7.44 -21.15 7.61
CA THR A 182 -7.22 -21.25 9.06
C THR A 182 -6.08 -20.37 9.59
N SER A 183 -5.32 -19.71 8.72
CA SER A 183 -4.20 -18.86 9.11
C SER A 183 -3.97 -17.71 8.12
N LEU A 184 -3.46 -16.59 8.63
CA LEU A 184 -3.03 -15.42 7.84
C LEU A 184 -1.89 -15.79 6.89
N GLN A 185 -1.12 -16.85 7.19
CA GLN A 185 -0.05 -17.35 6.32
C GLN A 185 -0.54 -17.65 4.90
N TYR A 186 -1.80 -18.07 4.73
CA TYR A 186 -2.40 -18.32 3.41
C TYR A 186 -2.32 -17.09 2.49
N PHE A 187 -2.36 -15.89 3.06
CA PHE A 187 -2.34 -14.64 2.30
C PHE A 187 -0.93 -14.06 2.13
N ALA A 188 0.12 -14.66 2.72
CA ALA A 188 1.47 -14.10 2.70
C ALA A 188 2.01 -13.93 1.28
N ASP A 189 1.89 -14.98 0.44
CA ASP A 189 2.36 -14.94 -0.95
C ASP A 189 1.49 -13.99 -1.80
N VAL A 190 0.21 -13.90 -1.50
CA VAL A 190 -0.73 -12.97 -2.18
C VAL A 190 -0.40 -11.52 -1.85
N VAL A 191 0.09 -11.23 -0.63
CA VAL A 191 0.56 -9.89 -0.27
C VAL A 191 1.76 -9.49 -1.12
N GLU A 192 2.74 -10.37 -1.30
CA GLU A 192 3.91 -10.08 -2.14
C GLU A 192 3.48 -9.88 -3.61
N GLU A 193 2.60 -10.73 -4.11
CA GLU A 193 2.04 -10.57 -5.46
C GLU A 193 1.35 -9.21 -5.66
N VAL A 194 0.52 -8.78 -4.71
CA VAL A 194 -0.15 -7.46 -4.78
C VAL A 194 0.83 -6.30 -4.68
N ARG A 195 1.97 -6.49 -4.00
CA ARG A 195 3.04 -5.48 -3.91
C ARG A 195 3.83 -5.33 -5.21
N GLU A 196 4.10 -6.46 -5.86
CA GLU A 196 4.93 -6.52 -7.08
C GLU A 196 4.13 -6.21 -8.34
N SER A 197 2.83 -6.52 -8.34
CA SER A 197 1.98 -6.34 -9.51
C SER A 197 1.40 -4.94 -9.60
N GLU A 198 1.48 -4.32 -10.79
CA GLU A 198 0.78 -3.08 -11.10
C GLU A 198 -0.69 -3.35 -11.47
N ILE A 199 -1.47 -3.84 -10.49
CA ILE A 199 -2.89 -4.12 -10.71
C ILE A 199 -3.67 -2.79 -10.76
N PRO A 200 -4.37 -2.49 -11.88
CA PRO A 200 -5.12 -1.23 -12.02
C PRO A 200 -6.17 -1.05 -10.93
N GLU A 201 -6.40 0.18 -10.50
CA GLU A 201 -7.41 0.48 -9.46
C GLU A 201 -8.82 0.02 -9.87
N SER A 202 -9.14 0.09 -11.17
CA SER A 202 -10.41 -0.35 -11.75
C SER A 202 -10.68 -1.86 -11.61
N TYR A 203 -9.66 -2.66 -11.31
CA TYR A 203 -9.79 -4.11 -11.11
C TYR A 203 -10.47 -4.48 -9.79
N TRP A 204 -10.26 -3.66 -8.75
CA TRP A 204 -10.63 -4.03 -7.38
C TRP A 204 -12.14 -3.96 -7.11
N GLU A 205 -12.86 -3.00 -7.70
CA GLU A 205 -14.29 -2.86 -7.48
C GLU A 205 -15.10 -4.02 -8.10
N PRO A 206 -14.88 -4.41 -9.37
CA PRO A 206 -15.47 -5.62 -9.94
C PRO A 206 -15.14 -6.90 -9.17
N LEU A 207 -13.89 -7.02 -8.70
CA LEU A 207 -13.48 -8.19 -7.90
C LEU A 207 -14.24 -8.25 -6.58
N ARG A 208 -14.41 -7.12 -5.89
CA ARG A 208 -15.17 -7.02 -4.64
C ARG A 208 -16.61 -7.46 -4.83
N ALA A 209 -17.27 -6.98 -5.89
CA ALA A 209 -18.63 -7.37 -6.21
C ALA A 209 -18.75 -8.89 -6.55
N LYS A 210 -17.73 -9.45 -7.20
CA LYS A 210 -17.68 -10.89 -7.50
C LYS A 210 -17.48 -11.72 -6.23
N VAL A 211 -16.57 -11.31 -5.35
CA VAL A 211 -16.32 -11.97 -4.07
C VAL A 211 -17.59 -12.00 -3.22
N ALA A 212 -18.29 -10.88 -3.08
CA ALA A 212 -19.52 -10.81 -2.32
C ALA A 212 -20.59 -11.83 -2.78
N ARG A 213 -20.71 -12.04 -4.11
CA ARG A 213 -21.60 -13.09 -4.65
C ARG A 213 -21.15 -14.50 -4.33
N MET A 214 -19.84 -14.75 -4.38
CA MET A 214 -19.26 -16.05 -4.03
C MET A 214 -19.38 -16.36 -2.54
N GLU A 215 -19.30 -15.35 -1.68
CA GLU A 215 -19.51 -15.49 -0.22
C GLU A 215 -20.90 -16.02 0.11
N GLN A 216 -21.92 -15.53 -0.57
CA GLN A 216 -23.28 -16.05 -0.40
C GLN A 216 -23.40 -17.53 -0.79
N GLN A 217 -22.70 -17.96 -1.84
CA GLN A 217 -22.65 -19.36 -2.24
C GLN A 217 -21.89 -20.21 -1.22
N TRP A 218 -20.77 -19.69 -0.71
CA TRP A 218 -20.00 -20.33 0.34
C TRP A 218 -20.82 -20.55 1.61
N GLN A 219 -21.53 -19.53 2.09
CA GLN A 219 -22.40 -19.62 3.28
C GLN A 219 -23.51 -20.67 3.13
N LYS A 220 -24.11 -20.77 1.92
CA LYS A 220 -25.11 -21.81 1.63
C LYS A 220 -24.51 -23.21 1.67
N ALA A 221 -23.26 -23.38 1.26
CA ALA A 221 -22.53 -24.64 1.27
C ALA A 221 -22.00 -25.03 2.67
N HIS A 222 -21.86 -24.05 3.57
CA HIS A 222 -21.35 -24.20 4.93
C HIS A 222 -22.30 -23.48 5.89
N PRO A 223 -23.51 -24.01 6.11
CA PRO A 223 -24.41 -23.47 7.13
C PRO A 223 -23.70 -23.52 8.49
N ALA A 224 -23.73 -22.39 9.22
CA ALA A 224 -23.19 -22.33 10.57
C ALA A 224 -23.79 -23.50 11.36
N ARG A 225 -22.92 -24.34 11.96
CA ARG A 225 -23.42 -25.35 12.92
C ARG A 225 -24.07 -24.60 14.09
N PRO A 226 -25.28 -25.00 14.48
CA PRO A 226 -25.98 -24.43 15.60
C PRO A 226 -25.21 -24.57 16.91
#